data_d038e56b1de8ad0e887859376d3d1b36
#
_entry.id   d038e56b1de8ad0e887859376d3d1b36
#
_cell.length_a   1.000
_cell.length_b   1.000
_cell.length_c   1.000
_cell.angle_alpha   90.00
_cell.angle_beta   90.00
_cell.angle_gamma   90.00
#
_symmetry.space_group_name_H-M   'P 1'
#
loop_
_entity.id
_entity.type
_entity.pdbx_description
1 polymer ?
#
loop_
_entity_poly.entity_id
_entity_poly.type
_entity_poly.pdbx_seq_one_letter_code
_entity_poly.pdbx_strand_id
1 'polypeptide(L)'
;MKVANPIYDVVFKYLMEDERIARTVLSALLKKDVVKVDMRAHEYSNDERDKLSVFRLDFTATIRDAQGFESITLVELQKTWVETETLRFRQYLGVQYRSPKNMRGDFAVPMVAIYLLGHKVGAIEEPVLYVSHDCRDYNDNTVKKGLPDPFVESLTHDSIIVQIPRLRGQINNRLDKVLSVFDQSRKDDDDEQLLSIDERKYADDVEMERILHRLTMAAADAAVRHRMDVEDEYFSIIEKRDTEILIKDRQLAEKTVMLEETVKQLGEKNVELVEKDKQLGEKEKQLEEQRALLRKSVLALASAMPAEQIAATLGIDVGEVEQLLKE
;
A
#
# COMPACT_ATOMS: atom_id res chain seq x y z
N MET A 1 -3.06 -32.66 16.58
CA MET A 1 -2.41 -33.10 15.32
C MET A 1 -1.62 -31.97 14.68
N LYS A 2 -0.53 -32.28 13.95
CA LYS A 2 0.18 -31.29 13.14
C LYS A 2 -0.31 -31.35 11.71
N VAL A 3 -0.61 -30.19 11.11
CA VAL A 3 -1.13 -30.06 9.73
C VAL A 3 -0.31 -29.03 8.98
N ALA A 4 -0.23 -29.11 7.65
CA ALA A 4 0.44 -28.11 6.82
C ALA A 4 -0.29 -26.75 6.96
N ASN A 5 0.49 -25.69 7.06
CA ASN A 5 -0.03 -24.35 7.22
C ASN A 5 -0.63 -23.83 5.88
N PRO A 6 -1.94 -23.58 5.79
CA PRO A 6 -2.58 -23.18 4.54
C PRO A 6 -2.31 -21.71 4.15
N ILE A 7 -1.43 -21.01 4.88
CA ILE A 7 -0.92 -19.72 4.42
C ILE A 7 0.01 -19.88 3.20
N TYR A 8 0.67 -21.04 3.05
CA TYR A 8 1.49 -21.33 1.88
C TYR A 8 0.61 -21.53 0.64
N ASP A 9 1.01 -20.96 -0.47
CA ASP A 9 0.24 -21.02 -1.73
C ASP A 9 0.07 -22.45 -2.23
N VAL A 10 1.13 -23.24 -2.13
CA VAL A 10 1.09 -24.65 -2.50
C VAL A 10 0.11 -25.44 -1.64
N VAL A 11 0.05 -25.20 -0.34
CA VAL A 11 -0.86 -25.87 0.59
C VAL A 11 -2.30 -25.43 0.35
N PHE A 12 -2.50 -24.11 0.18
CA PHE A 12 -3.81 -23.56 -0.11
C PHE A 12 -4.38 -24.09 -1.43
N LYS A 13 -3.57 -24.12 -2.48
CA LYS A 13 -3.94 -24.70 -3.76
C LYS A 13 -4.30 -26.19 -3.61
N TYR A 14 -3.44 -26.95 -2.96
CA TYR A 14 -3.68 -28.38 -2.69
C TYR A 14 -5.01 -28.60 -1.94
N LEU A 15 -5.32 -27.71 -0.98
CA LEU A 15 -6.59 -27.76 -0.24
C LEU A 15 -7.78 -27.46 -1.15
N MET A 16 -7.72 -26.43 -1.96
CA MET A 16 -8.84 -25.95 -2.79
C MET A 16 -9.06 -26.75 -4.06
N GLU A 17 -8.12 -27.61 -4.47
CA GLU A 17 -8.29 -28.57 -5.56
C GLU A 17 -9.32 -29.65 -5.25
N ASP A 18 -9.61 -29.91 -3.96
CA ASP A 18 -10.75 -30.77 -3.58
C ASP A 18 -12.06 -29.96 -3.66
N GLU A 19 -12.94 -30.31 -4.62
CA GLU A 19 -14.22 -29.61 -4.86
C GLU A 19 -15.08 -29.50 -3.60
N ARG A 20 -15.11 -30.57 -2.76
CA ARG A 20 -15.93 -30.58 -1.55
C ARG A 20 -15.39 -29.59 -0.52
N ILE A 21 -14.08 -29.52 -0.39
CA ILE A 21 -13.41 -28.54 0.49
C ILE A 21 -13.63 -27.14 -0.04
N ALA A 22 -13.41 -26.90 -1.35
CA ALA A 22 -13.67 -25.62 -1.97
C ALA A 22 -15.12 -25.15 -1.74
N ARG A 23 -16.09 -26.04 -1.92
CA ARG A 23 -17.50 -25.77 -1.58
C ARG A 23 -17.68 -25.37 -0.12
N THR A 24 -17.11 -26.12 0.80
CA THR A 24 -17.21 -25.83 2.24
C THR A 24 -16.64 -24.46 2.58
N VAL A 25 -15.44 -24.16 2.09
CA VAL A 25 -14.76 -22.87 2.31
C VAL A 25 -15.56 -21.72 1.71
N LEU A 26 -15.95 -21.85 0.44
CA LEU A 26 -16.71 -20.80 -0.26
C LEU A 26 -18.12 -20.63 0.33
N SER A 27 -18.80 -21.71 0.73
CA SER A 27 -20.11 -21.61 1.41
C SER A 27 -20.01 -20.83 2.72
N ALA A 28 -18.95 -21.09 3.51
CA ALA A 28 -18.73 -20.38 4.76
C ALA A 28 -18.41 -18.88 4.52
N LEU A 29 -17.53 -18.56 3.57
CA LEU A 29 -17.17 -17.19 3.23
C LEU A 29 -18.32 -16.39 2.64
N LEU A 30 -19.03 -16.96 1.67
CA LEU A 30 -20.17 -16.32 1.01
C LEU A 30 -21.43 -16.29 1.88
N LYS A 31 -21.49 -17.07 2.97
CA LYS A 31 -22.70 -17.30 3.78
C LYS A 31 -23.90 -17.76 2.93
N LYS A 32 -23.62 -18.55 1.92
CA LYS A 32 -24.60 -19.07 0.94
C LYS A 32 -24.38 -20.56 0.70
N ASP A 33 -25.42 -21.27 0.26
CA ASP A 33 -25.30 -22.68 -0.13
C ASP A 33 -24.64 -22.80 -1.51
N VAL A 34 -23.34 -23.09 -1.52
CA VAL A 34 -22.58 -23.36 -2.75
C VAL A 34 -22.72 -24.84 -3.08
N VAL A 35 -23.49 -25.17 -4.11
CA VAL A 35 -23.82 -26.56 -4.49
C VAL A 35 -22.81 -27.14 -5.47
N LYS A 36 -22.14 -26.31 -6.25
CA LYS A 36 -21.11 -26.73 -7.21
C LYS A 36 -20.01 -25.67 -7.32
N VAL A 37 -18.77 -26.12 -7.49
CA VAL A 37 -17.61 -25.27 -7.72
C VAL A 37 -16.80 -25.84 -8.88
N ASP A 38 -16.58 -25.04 -9.90
CA ASP A 38 -15.67 -25.35 -10.99
C ASP A 38 -14.44 -24.41 -10.89
N MET A 39 -13.26 -24.97 -10.63
CA MET A 39 -12.00 -24.21 -10.64
C MET A 39 -11.65 -23.87 -12.09
N ARG A 40 -11.39 -22.59 -12.33
CA ARG A 40 -10.98 -22.11 -13.67
C ARG A 40 -9.47 -22.21 -13.84
N ALA A 41 -9.05 -22.78 -14.96
CA ALA A 41 -7.63 -22.81 -15.29
C ALA A 41 -7.12 -21.38 -15.50
N HIS A 42 -5.99 -21.04 -14.87
CA HIS A 42 -5.32 -19.75 -15.08
C HIS A 42 -4.71 -19.72 -16.48
N GLU A 43 -5.22 -18.85 -17.34
CA GLU A 43 -4.65 -18.64 -18.68
C GLU A 43 -3.51 -17.62 -18.72
N TYR A 44 -3.14 -17.03 -17.57
CA TYR A 44 -2.13 -15.96 -17.51
C TYR A 44 -1.00 -16.31 -16.58
N SER A 45 0.14 -16.65 -17.13
CA SER A 45 1.41 -16.52 -16.44
C SER A 45 2.57 -16.54 -17.43
N ASN A 46 3.07 -15.38 -17.76
CA ASN A 46 4.35 -15.26 -18.46
C ASN A 46 5.50 -14.79 -17.57
N ASP A 47 5.27 -14.47 -16.30
CA ASP A 47 6.35 -14.09 -15.38
C ASP A 47 6.34 -14.94 -14.11
N GLU A 48 7.36 -15.76 -13.93
CA GLU A 48 7.53 -16.57 -12.72
C GLU A 48 7.68 -15.71 -11.46
N ARG A 49 8.19 -14.49 -11.59
CA ARG A 49 8.35 -13.53 -10.48
C ARG A 49 7.03 -12.95 -9.97
N ASP A 50 6.03 -12.81 -10.84
CA ASP A 50 4.71 -12.27 -10.46
C ASP A 50 3.82 -13.29 -9.74
N LYS A 51 4.16 -14.58 -9.81
CA LYS A 51 3.37 -15.67 -9.22
C LYS A 51 3.49 -15.78 -7.72
N LEU A 52 4.56 -15.29 -7.12
CA LEU A 52 4.88 -15.53 -5.71
C LEU A 52 4.38 -14.45 -4.75
N SER A 53 4.01 -13.25 -5.22
CA SER A 53 3.55 -12.18 -4.34
C SER A 53 2.03 -12.13 -4.14
N VAL A 54 1.25 -12.59 -5.12
CA VAL A 54 -0.21 -12.71 -5.04
C VAL A 54 -0.65 -14.05 -5.57
N PHE A 55 -1.19 -14.87 -4.70
CA PHE A 55 -1.83 -16.12 -5.08
C PHE A 55 -3.27 -15.86 -5.49
N ARG A 56 -3.70 -16.51 -6.57
CA ARG A 56 -5.02 -16.31 -7.16
C ARG A 56 -5.66 -17.62 -7.55
N LEU A 57 -6.93 -17.77 -7.19
CA LEU A 57 -7.80 -18.84 -7.66
C LEU A 57 -9.11 -18.25 -8.14
N ASP A 58 -9.50 -18.61 -9.34
CA ASP A 58 -10.78 -18.24 -9.92
C ASP A 58 -11.72 -19.45 -9.91
N PHE A 59 -12.92 -19.26 -9.40
CA PHE A 59 -13.95 -20.26 -9.37
C PHE A 59 -15.21 -19.76 -10.05
N THR A 60 -15.93 -20.69 -10.66
CA THR A 60 -17.34 -20.49 -10.97
C THR A 60 -18.13 -21.26 -9.93
N ALA A 61 -18.86 -20.56 -9.07
CA ALA A 61 -19.68 -21.16 -8.01
C ALA A 61 -21.16 -21.14 -8.42
N THR A 62 -21.83 -22.28 -8.31
CA THR A 62 -23.29 -22.35 -8.36
C THR A 62 -23.82 -22.22 -6.95
N ILE A 63 -24.59 -21.16 -6.71
CA ILE A 63 -25.16 -20.81 -5.42
C ILE A 63 -26.66 -21.08 -5.47
N ARG A 64 -27.19 -21.79 -4.46
CA ARG A 64 -28.61 -22.02 -4.28
C ARG A 64 -29.16 -21.08 -3.23
N ASP A 65 -30.26 -20.41 -3.55
CA ASP A 65 -30.98 -19.58 -2.59
C ASP A 65 -31.96 -20.38 -1.70
N ALA A 66 -32.59 -19.68 -0.75
CA ALA A 66 -33.55 -20.29 0.16
C ALA A 66 -34.84 -20.82 -0.54
N GLN A 67 -35.12 -20.38 -1.75
CA GLN A 67 -36.24 -20.80 -2.59
C GLN A 67 -35.84 -21.97 -3.51
N GLY A 68 -34.57 -22.37 -3.52
CA GLY A 68 -34.05 -23.46 -4.34
C GLY A 68 -33.60 -23.03 -5.75
N PHE A 69 -33.64 -21.75 -6.08
CA PHE A 69 -33.13 -21.26 -7.36
C PHE A 69 -31.60 -21.23 -7.37
N GLU A 70 -31.02 -21.69 -8.46
CA GLU A 70 -29.59 -21.74 -8.65
C GLU A 70 -29.11 -20.56 -9.53
N SER A 71 -28.11 -19.84 -9.03
CA SER A 71 -27.43 -18.76 -9.76
C SER A 71 -25.95 -19.07 -9.85
N ILE A 72 -25.29 -18.56 -10.91
CA ILE A 72 -23.86 -18.67 -11.07
C ILE A 72 -23.21 -17.36 -10.67
N THR A 73 -22.13 -17.47 -9.89
CA THR A 73 -21.32 -16.34 -9.45
C THR A 73 -19.85 -16.65 -9.72
N LEU A 74 -19.15 -15.69 -10.29
CA LEU A 74 -17.69 -15.74 -10.38
C LEU A 74 -17.12 -15.38 -9.02
N VAL A 75 -16.23 -16.22 -8.50
CA VAL A 75 -15.52 -15.97 -7.25
C VAL A 75 -14.04 -15.83 -7.57
N GLU A 76 -13.52 -14.66 -7.38
CA GLU A 76 -12.11 -14.31 -7.48
C GLU A 76 -11.51 -14.37 -6.07
N LEU A 77 -10.68 -15.39 -5.79
CA LEU A 77 -10.01 -15.53 -4.51
C LEU A 77 -8.54 -15.15 -4.66
N GLN A 78 -8.13 -14.15 -3.91
CA GLN A 78 -6.78 -13.62 -3.93
C GLN A 78 -6.18 -13.68 -2.52
N LYS A 79 -4.92 -14.05 -2.43
CA LYS A 79 -4.17 -14.13 -1.18
C LYS A 79 -2.85 -13.39 -1.33
N THR A 80 -2.48 -12.57 -0.36
CA THR A 80 -1.20 -11.89 -0.32
C THR A 80 -0.71 -11.67 1.10
N TRP A 81 0.61 -11.63 1.25
CA TRP A 81 1.31 -11.25 2.48
C TRP A 81 1.80 -9.81 2.45
N VAL A 82 1.81 -9.18 1.28
CA VAL A 82 2.42 -7.87 1.04
C VAL A 82 1.33 -6.80 0.97
N GLU A 83 1.47 -5.72 1.73
CA GLU A 83 0.51 -4.61 1.79
C GLU A 83 0.41 -3.81 0.47
N THR A 84 1.45 -3.87 -0.36
CA THR A 84 1.57 -3.05 -1.58
C THR A 84 0.86 -3.62 -2.80
N GLU A 85 0.20 -4.78 -2.69
CA GLU A 85 -0.35 -5.52 -3.84
C GLU A 85 -1.73 -5.04 -4.35
N THR A 86 -2.25 -3.94 -3.81
CA THR A 86 -3.57 -3.39 -4.20
C THR A 86 -3.69 -3.14 -5.72
N LEU A 87 -2.60 -2.70 -6.37
CA LEU A 87 -2.62 -2.46 -7.82
C LEU A 87 -2.81 -3.77 -8.60
N ARG A 88 -2.16 -4.85 -8.17
CA ARG A 88 -2.32 -6.18 -8.79
C ARG A 88 -3.73 -6.72 -8.60
N PHE A 89 -4.31 -6.57 -7.42
CA PHE A 89 -5.71 -6.92 -7.20
C PHE A 89 -6.63 -6.23 -8.20
N ARG A 90 -6.44 -4.93 -8.41
CA ARG A 90 -7.22 -4.16 -9.40
C ARG A 90 -6.97 -4.62 -10.83
N GLN A 91 -5.74 -4.96 -11.18
CA GLN A 91 -5.40 -5.48 -12.51
C GLN A 91 -6.10 -6.82 -12.77
N TYR A 92 -6.12 -7.72 -11.80
CA TYR A 92 -6.79 -9.02 -11.92
C TYR A 92 -8.31 -8.87 -12.06
N LEU A 93 -8.94 -8.04 -11.22
CA LEU A 93 -10.34 -7.69 -11.39
C LEU A 93 -10.62 -7.08 -12.77
N GLY A 94 -9.75 -6.20 -13.25
CA GLY A 94 -9.85 -5.61 -14.59
C GLY A 94 -9.80 -6.64 -15.72
N VAL A 95 -9.03 -7.72 -15.55
CA VAL A 95 -9.02 -8.86 -16.49
C VAL A 95 -10.37 -9.57 -16.48
N GLN A 96 -10.95 -9.83 -15.30
CA GLN A 96 -12.24 -10.49 -15.16
C GLN A 96 -13.37 -9.66 -15.78
N TYR A 97 -13.39 -8.35 -15.52
CA TYR A 97 -14.39 -7.44 -16.11
C TYR A 97 -14.33 -7.39 -17.64
N ARG A 98 -13.15 -7.54 -18.24
CA ARG A 98 -12.97 -7.51 -19.69
C ARG A 98 -13.10 -8.88 -20.36
N SER A 99 -13.20 -9.95 -19.60
CA SER A 99 -13.20 -11.31 -20.15
C SER A 99 -14.55 -11.65 -20.79
N PRO A 100 -14.60 -11.94 -22.12
CA PRO A 100 -15.82 -12.39 -22.76
C PRO A 100 -16.37 -13.71 -22.19
N LYS A 101 -15.51 -14.53 -21.56
CA LYS A 101 -15.90 -15.79 -20.89
C LYS A 101 -16.80 -15.56 -19.69
N ASN A 102 -16.83 -14.34 -19.16
CA ASN A 102 -17.66 -13.97 -18.01
C ASN A 102 -19.01 -13.36 -18.43
N MET A 103 -19.35 -13.42 -19.70
CA MET A 103 -20.64 -12.96 -20.22
C MET A 103 -21.66 -14.11 -20.28
N ARG A 104 -22.91 -13.79 -19.98
CA ARG A 104 -24.09 -14.63 -20.22
C ARG A 104 -25.14 -13.80 -20.97
N GLY A 105 -25.26 -14.05 -22.26
CA GLY A 105 -26.05 -13.18 -23.13
C GLY A 105 -25.44 -11.76 -23.11
N ASP A 106 -26.26 -10.77 -22.83
CA ASP A 106 -25.87 -9.35 -22.88
C ASP A 106 -25.22 -8.85 -21.57
N PHE A 107 -25.22 -9.65 -20.50
CA PHE A 107 -24.74 -9.23 -19.19
C PHE A 107 -23.60 -10.11 -18.66
N ALA A 108 -22.74 -9.53 -17.84
CA ALA A 108 -21.70 -10.27 -17.15
C ALA A 108 -22.27 -11.12 -16.01
N VAL A 109 -21.60 -12.23 -15.73
CA VAL A 109 -21.88 -13.05 -14.55
C VAL A 109 -21.55 -12.24 -13.30
N PRO A 110 -22.43 -12.17 -12.27
CA PRO A 110 -22.12 -11.55 -11.00
C PRO A 110 -20.82 -12.04 -10.40
N MET A 111 -20.05 -11.14 -9.78
CA MET A 111 -18.72 -11.43 -9.25
C MET A 111 -18.63 -11.08 -7.77
N VAL A 112 -17.91 -11.90 -7.02
CA VAL A 112 -17.48 -11.61 -5.64
C VAL A 112 -15.97 -11.77 -5.56
N ALA A 113 -15.29 -10.75 -5.03
CA ALA A 113 -13.87 -10.79 -4.77
C ALA A 113 -13.60 -11.18 -3.31
N ILE A 114 -12.77 -12.19 -3.09
CA ILE A 114 -12.37 -12.65 -1.75
C ILE A 114 -10.87 -12.41 -1.57
N TYR A 115 -10.51 -11.64 -0.54
CA TYR A 115 -9.13 -11.31 -0.20
C TYR A 115 -8.73 -11.98 1.10
N LEU A 116 -7.73 -12.87 1.05
CA LEU A 116 -7.09 -13.46 2.23
C LEU A 116 -5.77 -12.72 2.47
N LEU A 117 -5.77 -11.82 3.45
CA LEU A 117 -4.65 -10.92 3.71
C LEU A 117 -3.78 -11.44 4.85
N GLY A 118 -2.48 -11.58 4.59
CA GLY A 118 -1.46 -11.89 5.60
C GLY A 118 -1.08 -10.71 6.48
N HIS A 119 -1.66 -9.53 6.24
CA HIS A 119 -1.42 -8.30 6.98
C HIS A 119 -2.73 -7.69 7.51
N LYS A 120 -2.61 -6.69 8.37
CA LYS A 120 -3.74 -5.94 8.93
C LYS A 120 -4.10 -4.76 8.05
N VAL A 121 -5.38 -4.44 7.94
CA VAL A 121 -5.88 -3.29 7.18
C VAL A 121 -6.10 -2.11 8.12
N GLY A 122 -5.13 -1.22 8.17
CA GLY A 122 -5.21 -0.01 9.00
C GLY A 122 -5.62 -0.30 10.46
N ALA A 123 -6.57 0.50 10.96
CA ALA A 123 -7.09 0.37 12.33
C ALA A 123 -8.31 -0.57 12.44
N ILE A 124 -8.70 -1.27 11.36
CA ILE A 124 -9.86 -2.16 11.35
C ILE A 124 -9.56 -3.39 12.19
N GLU A 125 -10.37 -3.66 13.22
CA GLU A 125 -10.14 -4.76 14.18
C GLU A 125 -10.87 -6.05 13.81
N GLU A 126 -11.89 -5.99 12.99
CA GLU A 126 -12.70 -7.13 12.55
C GLU A 126 -11.87 -8.09 11.71
N PRO A 127 -11.87 -9.40 12.03
CA PRO A 127 -11.10 -10.38 11.27
C PRO A 127 -11.66 -10.60 9.85
N VAL A 128 -12.96 -10.37 9.65
CA VAL A 128 -13.64 -10.53 8.37
C VAL A 128 -14.55 -9.35 8.09
N LEU A 129 -14.36 -8.72 6.93
CA LEU A 129 -15.16 -7.62 6.44
C LEU A 129 -15.97 -8.07 5.22
N TYR A 130 -17.23 -7.69 5.20
CA TYR A 130 -18.08 -7.80 4.03
C TYR A 130 -18.30 -6.42 3.46
N VAL A 131 -17.84 -6.19 2.25
CA VAL A 131 -18.02 -4.94 1.52
C VAL A 131 -19.07 -5.20 0.46
N SER A 132 -20.23 -4.58 0.60
CA SER A 132 -21.34 -4.68 -0.34
C SER A 132 -21.68 -3.30 -0.91
N HIS A 133 -22.26 -3.26 -2.09
CA HIS A 133 -22.77 -2.06 -2.70
C HIS A 133 -24.26 -1.88 -2.38
N ASP A 134 -24.65 -0.64 -2.10
CA ASP A 134 -26.06 -0.22 -1.94
C ASP A 134 -26.48 0.61 -3.13
N CYS A 135 -27.63 0.27 -3.72
CA CYS A 135 -28.26 1.12 -4.72
C CYS A 135 -29.14 2.16 -4.05
N ARG A 136 -28.97 3.44 -4.38
CA ARG A 136 -29.73 4.57 -3.82
C ARG A 136 -30.35 5.39 -4.92
N ASP A 137 -31.50 5.97 -4.64
CA ASP A 137 -32.09 7.00 -5.49
C ASP A 137 -31.39 8.36 -5.29
N TYR A 138 -31.80 9.36 -6.09
CA TYR A 138 -31.21 10.71 -6.02
C TYR A 138 -31.52 11.45 -4.69
N ASN A 139 -32.43 10.93 -3.86
CA ASN A 139 -32.74 11.46 -2.52
C ASN A 139 -32.05 10.64 -1.41
N ASP A 140 -31.10 9.77 -1.75
CA ASP A 140 -30.36 8.91 -0.81
C ASP A 140 -31.18 7.76 -0.19
N ASN A 141 -32.39 7.47 -0.69
CA ASN A 141 -33.16 6.34 -0.22
C ASN A 141 -32.67 5.03 -0.85
N THR A 142 -32.57 3.97 -0.04
CA THR A 142 -32.18 2.64 -0.53
C THR A 142 -33.24 2.09 -1.51
N VAL A 143 -32.79 1.73 -2.71
CA VAL A 143 -33.62 1.07 -3.73
C VAL A 143 -33.53 -0.44 -3.56
N LYS A 144 -34.68 -1.11 -3.40
CA LYS A 144 -34.76 -2.57 -3.30
C LYS A 144 -35.58 -3.20 -4.41
N LYS A 145 -36.57 -2.47 -4.92
CA LYS A 145 -37.46 -2.98 -5.96
C LYS A 145 -36.74 -3.04 -7.31
N GLY A 146 -36.77 -4.20 -7.93
CA GLY A 146 -36.10 -4.45 -9.21
C GLY A 146 -34.65 -4.90 -9.08
N LEU A 147 -34.12 -5.00 -7.85
CA LEU A 147 -32.76 -5.51 -7.58
C LEU A 147 -32.83 -6.98 -7.03
N PRO A 148 -31.80 -7.80 -7.32
CA PRO A 148 -30.65 -7.49 -8.17
C PRO A 148 -31.04 -7.34 -9.66
N ASP A 149 -30.46 -6.37 -10.34
CA ASP A 149 -30.63 -6.14 -11.78
C ASP A 149 -29.39 -6.59 -12.54
N PRO A 150 -29.50 -7.35 -13.66
CA PRO A 150 -28.34 -7.89 -14.36
C PRO A 150 -27.35 -6.84 -14.87
N PHE A 151 -27.83 -5.66 -15.28
CA PHE A 151 -26.95 -4.57 -15.71
C PHE A 151 -26.14 -4.02 -14.55
N VAL A 152 -26.80 -3.74 -13.40
CA VAL A 152 -26.14 -3.22 -12.19
C VAL A 152 -25.12 -4.24 -11.67
N GLU A 153 -25.50 -5.52 -11.55
CA GLU A 153 -24.61 -6.59 -11.11
C GLU A 153 -23.40 -6.81 -12.04
N SER A 154 -23.55 -6.49 -13.33
CA SER A 154 -22.45 -6.59 -14.29
C SER A 154 -21.39 -5.51 -14.15
N LEU A 155 -21.70 -4.40 -13.49
CA LEU A 155 -20.81 -3.24 -13.33
C LEU A 155 -20.18 -3.16 -11.93
N THR A 156 -20.67 -3.93 -10.98
CA THR A 156 -20.25 -3.90 -9.58
C THR A 156 -19.79 -5.28 -9.10
N HIS A 157 -19.18 -5.34 -7.94
CA HIS A 157 -18.90 -6.58 -7.23
C HIS A 157 -18.88 -6.35 -5.73
N ASP A 158 -19.27 -7.37 -4.99
CA ASP A 158 -19.06 -7.42 -3.55
C ASP A 158 -17.67 -7.95 -3.22
N SER A 159 -17.16 -7.61 -2.05
CA SER A 159 -15.87 -8.10 -1.60
C SER A 159 -15.95 -8.67 -0.18
N ILE A 160 -15.13 -9.69 0.07
CA ILE A 160 -14.92 -10.27 1.40
C ILE A 160 -13.44 -10.16 1.71
N ILE A 161 -13.10 -9.50 2.80
CA ILE A 161 -11.72 -9.28 3.23
C ILE A 161 -11.50 -10.05 4.51
N VAL A 162 -10.57 -10.99 4.52
CA VAL A 162 -10.16 -11.79 5.68
C VAL A 162 -8.77 -11.33 6.11
N GLN A 163 -8.66 -10.79 7.32
CA GLN A 163 -7.40 -10.42 7.95
C GLN A 163 -6.86 -11.60 8.77
N ILE A 164 -6.02 -12.43 8.18
CA ILE A 164 -5.49 -13.63 8.84
C ILE A 164 -4.83 -13.32 10.19
N PRO A 165 -4.04 -12.23 10.36
CA PRO A 165 -3.45 -11.90 11.67
C PRO A 165 -4.45 -11.49 12.76
N ARG A 166 -5.72 -11.31 12.39
CA ARG A 166 -6.83 -11.03 13.34
C ARG A 166 -7.63 -12.27 13.72
N LEU A 167 -7.40 -13.41 13.07
CA LEU A 167 -8.01 -14.69 13.45
C LEU A 167 -7.42 -15.15 14.78
N ARG A 168 -8.26 -15.37 15.78
CA ARG A 168 -7.83 -15.72 17.17
C ARG A 168 -8.33 -17.07 17.62
N GLY A 169 -8.70 -17.95 16.69
CA GLY A 169 -9.12 -19.34 16.98
C GLY A 169 -10.40 -19.46 17.80
N GLN A 170 -11.17 -18.40 17.96
CA GLN A 170 -12.53 -18.49 18.52
C GLN A 170 -13.46 -19.09 17.47
N ILE A 171 -14.29 -20.03 17.91
CA ILE A 171 -15.23 -20.74 17.00
C ILE A 171 -16.64 -20.45 17.53
N ASN A 172 -17.27 -19.40 16.99
CA ASN A 172 -18.62 -19.00 17.35
C ASN A 172 -19.65 -19.41 16.27
N ASN A 173 -19.20 -19.62 15.05
CA ASN A 173 -20.03 -19.92 13.90
C ASN A 173 -19.29 -20.79 12.86
N ARG A 174 -19.96 -21.11 11.77
CA ARG A 174 -19.39 -21.95 10.69
C ARG A 174 -18.17 -21.29 10.03
N LEU A 175 -18.21 -19.99 9.81
CA LEU A 175 -17.10 -19.24 9.20
C LEU A 175 -15.87 -19.28 10.10
N ASP A 176 -16.04 -18.99 11.40
CA ASP A 176 -14.93 -19.04 12.36
C ASP A 176 -14.31 -20.44 12.38
N LYS A 177 -15.14 -21.48 12.31
CA LYS A 177 -14.69 -22.87 12.31
C LYS A 177 -13.84 -23.19 11.08
N VAL A 178 -14.27 -22.75 9.90
CA VAL A 178 -13.51 -22.95 8.65
C VAL A 178 -12.24 -22.09 8.64
N LEU A 179 -12.30 -20.82 9.07
CA LEU A 179 -11.14 -19.94 9.10
C LEU A 179 -10.13 -20.29 10.19
N SER A 180 -10.52 -21.09 11.20
CA SER A 180 -9.62 -21.47 12.29
C SER A 180 -8.40 -22.28 11.86
N VAL A 181 -8.41 -22.88 10.65
CA VAL A 181 -7.25 -23.58 10.08
C VAL A 181 -6.19 -22.59 9.54
N PHE A 182 -6.52 -21.29 9.42
CA PHE A 182 -5.59 -20.24 9.03
C PHE A 182 -5.02 -19.47 10.22
N ASP A 183 -5.41 -19.81 11.45
CA ASP A 183 -4.98 -19.11 12.66
C ASP A 183 -3.49 -19.31 12.93
N GLN A 184 -2.70 -18.26 12.68
CA GLN A 184 -1.25 -18.28 12.80
C GLN A 184 -0.76 -18.29 14.24
N SER A 185 -1.63 -18.08 15.25
CA SER A 185 -1.27 -18.26 16.66
C SER A 185 -1.03 -19.74 17.02
N ARG A 186 -1.34 -20.65 16.09
CA ARG A 186 -1.15 -22.10 16.23
C ARG A 186 0.06 -22.63 15.48
N LYS A 187 0.93 -21.77 14.99
CA LYS A 187 2.22 -22.20 14.42
C LYS A 187 2.95 -23.13 15.38
N ASP A 188 3.56 -24.15 14.84
CA ASP A 188 4.38 -25.05 15.62
C ASP A 188 5.73 -24.38 15.94
N ASP A 189 6.19 -24.52 17.19
CA ASP A 189 7.41 -23.85 17.65
C ASP A 189 8.67 -24.36 16.95
N ASP A 190 8.65 -25.63 16.52
CA ASP A 190 9.79 -26.29 15.87
C ASP A 190 9.76 -26.17 14.34
N ASP A 191 8.57 -25.94 13.75
CA ASP A 191 8.37 -25.91 12.30
C ASP A 191 7.21 -24.98 11.92
N GLU A 192 7.53 -23.75 11.54
CA GLU A 192 6.55 -22.71 11.17
C GLU A 192 5.66 -23.07 9.95
N GLN A 193 6.08 -24.05 9.18
CA GLN A 193 5.29 -24.58 8.07
C GLN A 193 4.12 -25.45 8.53
N LEU A 194 4.08 -25.77 9.82
CA LEU A 194 3.03 -26.58 10.44
C LEU A 194 2.18 -25.75 11.41
N LEU A 195 0.93 -26.17 11.55
CA LEU A 195 0.04 -25.70 12.60
C LEU A 195 -0.33 -26.86 13.54
N SER A 196 -0.36 -26.57 14.84
CA SER A 196 -0.82 -27.46 15.90
C SER A 196 -2.32 -27.28 16.10
N ILE A 197 -3.12 -28.28 15.69
CA ILE A 197 -4.60 -28.23 15.77
C ILE A 197 -5.11 -29.27 16.74
N ASP A 198 -6.06 -28.87 17.62
CA ASP A 198 -6.82 -29.78 18.48
C ASP A 198 -7.99 -30.35 17.67
N GLU A 199 -7.83 -31.57 17.16
CA GLU A 199 -8.81 -32.26 16.32
C GLU A 199 -10.15 -32.52 17.04
N ARG A 200 -10.14 -32.62 18.39
CA ARG A 200 -11.35 -32.85 19.17
C ARG A 200 -12.42 -31.77 19.00
N LYS A 201 -11.98 -30.54 18.63
CA LYS A 201 -12.89 -29.42 18.34
C LYS A 201 -13.70 -29.60 17.06
N TYR A 202 -13.33 -30.59 16.23
CA TYR A 202 -13.89 -30.82 14.90
C TYR A 202 -14.49 -32.23 14.71
N ALA A 203 -14.45 -33.07 15.75
CA ALA A 203 -14.80 -34.49 15.69
C ALA A 203 -16.24 -34.80 15.21
N ASP A 204 -17.16 -33.81 15.33
CA ASP A 204 -18.57 -33.97 14.87
C ASP A 204 -18.82 -33.27 13.51
N ASP A 205 -17.76 -32.95 12.76
CA ASP A 205 -17.85 -32.17 11.55
C ASP A 205 -17.05 -32.80 10.40
N VAL A 206 -17.74 -33.63 9.64
CA VAL A 206 -17.17 -34.42 8.53
C VAL A 206 -16.44 -33.52 7.49
N GLU A 207 -16.92 -32.31 7.27
CA GLU A 207 -16.30 -31.39 6.33
C GLU A 207 -14.99 -30.82 6.89
N MET A 208 -14.96 -30.49 8.18
CA MET A 208 -13.73 -30.07 8.84
C MET A 208 -12.73 -31.21 8.98
N GLU A 209 -13.17 -32.42 9.31
CA GLU A 209 -12.31 -33.60 9.32
C GLU A 209 -11.64 -33.83 7.96
N ARG A 210 -12.37 -33.60 6.86
CA ARG A 210 -11.81 -33.67 5.51
C ARG A 210 -10.76 -32.61 5.26
N ILE A 211 -10.99 -31.35 5.68
CA ILE A 211 -10.04 -30.26 5.59
C ILE A 211 -8.77 -30.63 6.36
N LEU A 212 -8.91 -31.07 7.61
CA LEU A 212 -7.77 -31.44 8.46
C LEU A 212 -7.00 -32.64 7.90
N HIS A 213 -7.71 -33.65 7.41
CA HIS A 213 -7.08 -34.80 6.76
C HIS A 213 -6.26 -34.39 5.53
N ARG A 214 -6.81 -33.51 4.68
CA ARG A 214 -6.12 -33.01 3.49
C ARG A 214 -4.87 -32.20 3.86
N LEU A 215 -4.95 -31.35 4.89
CA LEU A 215 -3.80 -30.59 5.39
C LEU A 215 -2.74 -31.50 6.05
N THR A 216 -3.17 -32.60 6.68
CA THR A 216 -2.22 -33.61 7.20
C THR A 216 -1.49 -34.34 6.06
N MET A 217 -2.19 -34.67 5.00
CA MET A 217 -1.57 -35.26 3.81
C MET A 217 -0.58 -34.30 3.16
N ALA A 218 -0.92 -32.99 3.07
CA ALA A 218 -0.01 -31.97 2.57
C ALA A 218 1.26 -31.86 3.45
N ALA A 219 1.14 -31.96 4.76
CA ALA A 219 2.27 -31.94 5.69
C ALA A 219 3.23 -33.12 5.50
N ALA A 220 2.70 -34.26 5.09
CA ALA A 220 3.46 -35.49 4.84
C ALA A 220 4.05 -35.58 3.41
N ASP A 221 3.58 -34.74 2.48
CA ASP A 221 3.99 -34.76 1.07
C ASP A 221 5.30 -34.01 0.88
N ALA A 222 6.37 -34.72 0.49
CA ALA A 222 7.70 -34.15 0.30
C ALA A 222 7.74 -33.08 -0.81
N ALA A 223 6.92 -33.21 -1.86
CA ALA A 223 6.87 -32.23 -2.93
C ALA A 223 6.18 -30.94 -2.48
N VAL A 224 5.12 -31.05 -1.65
CA VAL A 224 4.47 -29.88 -1.04
C VAL A 224 5.44 -29.19 -0.09
N ARG A 225 6.11 -29.94 0.79
CA ARG A 225 7.10 -29.40 1.74
C ARG A 225 8.24 -28.67 1.02
N HIS A 226 8.81 -29.25 -0.02
CA HIS A 226 9.85 -28.59 -0.80
C HIS A 226 9.38 -27.27 -1.42
N ARG A 227 8.12 -27.20 -1.89
CA ARG A 227 7.58 -25.94 -2.42
C ARG A 227 7.34 -24.90 -1.32
N MET A 228 6.99 -25.33 -0.10
CA MET A 228 6.90 -24.42 1.05
C MET A 228 8.26 -23.84 1.38
N ASP A 229 9.37 -24.63 1.31
CA ASP A 229 10.74 -24.12 1.49
C ASP A 229 11.08 -23.03 0.45
N VAL A 230 10.67 -23.22 -0.80
CA VAL A 230 10.86 -22.22 -1.87
C VAL A 230 10.07 -20.93 -1.59
N GLU A 231 8.83 -21.06 -1.08
CA GLU A 231 8.03 -19.91 -0.68
C GLU A 231 8.69 -19.18 0.49
N ASP A 232 9.21 -19.87 1.50
CA ASP A 232 9.94 -19.27 2.64
C ASP A 232 11.16 -18.50 2.19
N GLU A 233 11.96 -19.06 1.27
CA GLU A 233 13.12 -18.38 0.70
C GLU A 233 12.70 -17.09 -0.01
N TYR A 234 11.63 -17.13 -0.78
CA TYR A 234 11.08 -15.95 -1.47
C TYR A 234 10.59 -14.88 -0.50
N PHE A 235 9.81 -15.26 0.53
CA PHE A 235 9.33 -14.32 1.54
C PHE A 235 10.46 -13.71 2.35
N SER A 236 11.50 -14.48 2.68
CA SER A 236 12.70 -13.95 3.33
C SER A 236 13.40 -12.85 2.50
N ILE A 237 13.40 -12.99 1.16
CA ILE A 237 13.92 -11.95 0.26
C ILE A 237 13.06 -10.70 0.29
N ILE A 238 11.71 -10.86 0.29
CA ILE A 238 10.78 -9.74 0.36
C ILE A 238 10.93 -9.01 1.70
N GLU A 239 10.93 -9.70 2.82
CA GLU A 239 11.10 -9.10 4.15
C GLU A 239 12.39 -8.29 4.27
N LYS A 240 13.49 -8.80 3.72
CA LYS A 240 14.75 -8.06 3.68
C LYS A 240 14.61 -6.77 2.86
N ARG A 241 13.97 -6.84 1.69
CA ARG A 241 13.73 -5.67 0.83
C ARG A 241 12.81 -4.66 1.50
N ASP A 242 11.75 -5.11 2.14
CA ASP A 242 10.80 -4.24 2.85
C ASP A 242 11.48 -3.55 4.04
N THR A 243 12.33 -4.29 4.77
CA THR A 243 13.17 -3.71 5.83
C THR A 243 14.12 -2.65 5.27
N GLU A 244 14.77 -2.91 4.12
CA GLU A 244 15.62 -1.92 3.45
C GLU A 244 14.84 -0.69 2.99
N ILE A 245 13.63 -0.88 2.49
CA ILE A 245 12.73 0.22 2.08
C ILE A 245 12.37 1.07 3.29
N LEU A 246 11.94 0.46 4.39
CA LEU A 246 11.62 1.18 5.64
C LEU A 246 12.79 1.99 6.17
N ILE A 247 14.02 1.42 6.12
CA ILE A 247 15.24 2.14 6.52
C ILE A 247 15.48 3.34 5.59
N LYS A 248 15.34 3.14 4.27
CA LYS A 248 15.52 4.22 3.28
C LYS A 248 14.46 5.30 3.39
N ASP A 249 13.22 4.94 3.63
CA ASP A 249 12.12 5.91 3.82
C ASP A 249 12.34 6.76 5.06
N ARG A 250 12.81 6.14 6.17
CA ARG A 250 13.20 6.88 7.36
C ARG A 250 14.35 7.84 7.08
N GLN A 251 15.40 7.40 6.38
CA GLN A 251 16.52 8.24 5.99
C GLN A 251 16.10 9.39 5.06
N LEU A 252 15.17 9.14 4.15
CA LEU A 252 14.59 10.16 3.28
C LEU A 252 13.82 11.20 4.09
N ALA A 253 12.99 10.77 5.03
CA ALA A 253 12.25 11.67 5.91
C ALA A 253 13.19 12.56 6.73
N GLU A 254 14.25 11.98 7.34
CA GLU A 254 15.26 12.72 8.08
C GLU A 254 16.00 13.76 7.19
N LYS A 255 16.38 13.34 5.97
CA LYS A 255 17.04 14.26 5.01
C LYS A 255 16.10 15.36 4.52
N THR A 256 14.82 15.08 4.37
CA THR A 256 13.81 16.07 3.96
C THR A 256 13.68 17.15 5.03
N VAL A 257 13.59 16.79 6.30
CA VAL A 257 13.55 17.73 7.42
C VAL A 257 14.83 18.58 7.48
N MET A 258 16.01 17.95 7.33
CA MET A 258 17.29 18.70 7.27
C MET A 258 17.34 19.67 6.09
N LEU A 259 16.82 19.26 4.93
CA LEU A 259 16.79 20.12 3.74
C LEU A 259 15.89 21.33 3.95
N GLU A 260 14.69 21.11 4.52
CA GLU A 260 13.76 22.20 4.84
C GLU A 260 14.38 23.22 5.82
N GLU A 261 15.06 22.73 6.85
CA GLU A 261 15.76 23.59 7.79
C GLU A 261 16.91 24.37 7.14
N THR A 262 17.69 23.71 6.26
CA THR A 262 18.75 24.34 5.51
C THR A 262 18.22 25.41 4.55
N VAL A 263 17.13 25.14 3.84
CA VAL A 263 16.47 26.11 2.95
C VAL A 263 15.97 27.32 3.73
N LYS A 264 15.39 27.10 4.92
CA LYS A 264 14.98 28.20 5.80
C LYS A 264 16.16 29.07 6.22
N GLN A 265 17.25 28.46 6.67
CA GLN A 265 18.47 29.19 7.06
C GLN A 265 19.09 29.97 5.89
N LEU A 266 19.09 29.39 4.68
CA LEU A 266 19.52 30.08 3.46
C LEU A 266 18.61 31.26 3.14
N GLY A 267 17.30 31.12 3.31
CA GLY A 267 16.35 32.23 3.15
C GLY A 267 16.62 33.38 4.11
N GLU A 268 16.85 33.08 5.38
CA GLU A 268 17.19 34.10 6.41
C GLU A 268 18.49 34.82 6.09
N LYS A 269 19.54 34.08 5.69
CA LYS A 269 20.83 34.68 5.27
C LYS A 269 20.71 35.53 4.01
N ASN A 270 19.87 35.12 3.07
CA ASN A 270 19.64 35.90 1.84
C ASN A 270 18.98 37.25 2.16
N VAL A 271 18.00 37.25 3.08
CA VAL A 271 17.37 38.51 3.54
C VAL A 271 18.40 39.41 4.23
N GLU A 272 19.28 38.86 5.07
CA GLU A 272 20.36 39.61 5.72
C GLU A 272 21.36 40.18 4.70
N LEU A 273 21.72 39.42 3.68
CA LEU A 273 22.60 39.88 2.60
C LEU A 273 21.98 41.05 1.83
N VAL A 274 20.71 40.94 1.44
CA VAL A 274 20.01 42.03 0.72
C VAL A 274 19.96 43.29 1.56
N GLU A 275 19.74 43.19 2.87
CA GLU A 275 19.75 44.36 3.75
C GLU A 275 21.17 44.99 3.88
N LYS A 276 22.23 44.15 3.96
CA LYS A 276 23.61 44.62 3.96
C LYS A 276 24.00 45.31 2.65
N ASP A 277 23.60 44.76 1.51
CA ASP A 277 23.84 45.35 0.20
C ASP A 277 23.17 46.71 0.07
N LYS A 278 21.95 46.87 0.60
CA LYS A 278 21.25 48.14 0.64
C LYS A 278 21.99 49.16 1.51
N GLN A 279 22.43 48.74 2.71
CA GLN A 279 23.23 49.61 3.59
C GLN A 279 24.57 50.03 2.97
N LEU A 280 25.22 49.11 2.24
CA LEU A 280 26.45 49.41 1.49
C LEU A 280 26.18 50.46 0.41
N GLY A 281 25.13 50.27 -0.39
CA GLY A 281 24.76 51.24 -1.43
C GLY A 281 24.42 52.63 -0.86
N GLU A 282 23.75 52.71 0.31
CA GLU A 282 23.47 53.95 0.99
C GLU A 282 24.77 54.65 1.50
N LYS A 283 25.73 53.86 2.04
CA LYS A 283 27.02 54.37 2.47
C LYS A 283 27.88 54.83 1.31
N GLU A 284 27.89 54.09 0.22
CA GLU A 284 28.62 54.49 -1.01
C GLU A 284 28.09 55.83 -1.53
N LYS A 285 26.77 56.01 -1.58
CA LYS A 285 26.15 57.26 -1.98
C LYS A 285 26.50 58.42 -1.05
N GLN A 286 26.47 58.19 0.27
CA GLN A 286 26.90 59.20 1.24
C GLN A 286 28.37 59.55 1.07
N LEU A 287 29.23 58.57 0.80
CA LEU A 287 30.64 58.78 0.56
C LEU A 287 30.89 59.62 -0.71
N GLU A 288 30.18 59.32 -1.79
CA GLU A 288 30.23 60.10 -3.03
C GLU A 288 29.78 61.55 -2.82
N GLU A 289 28.68 61.77 -2.09
CA GLU A 289 28.19 63.11 -1.74
C GLU A 289 29.20 63.87 -0.90
N GLN A 290 29.81 63.23 0.11
CA GLN A 290 30.89 63.85 0.91
C GLN A 290 32.12 64.17 0.08
N ARG A 291 32.54 63.28 -0.82
CA ARG A 291 33.68 63.51 -1.73
C ARG A 291 33.39 64.63 -2.70
N ALA A 292 32.20 64.73 -3.24
CA ALA A 292 31.76 65.82 -4.10
C ALA A 292 31.75 67.17 -3.35
N LEU A 293 31.32 67.17 -2.08
CA LEU A 293 31.37 68.40 -1.25
C LEU A 293 32.78 68.83 -0.91
N LEU A 294 33.64 67.82 -0.54
CA LEU A 294 35.07 68.07 -0.28
C LEU A 294 35.79 68.66 -1.52
N ARG A 295 35.53 68.11 -2.69
CA ARG A 295 36.06 68.61 -3.97
C ARG A 295 35.61 70.01 -4.25
N LYS A 296 34.32 70.35 -4.03
CA LYS A 296 33.84 71.72 -4.17
C LYS A 296 34.56 72.67 -3.22
N SER A 297 34.85 72.28 -1.99
CA SER A 297 35.57 73.07 -0.99
C SER A 297 37.01 73.23 -1.39
N VAL A 298 37.69 72.22 -1.87
CA VAL A 298 39.07 72.28 -2.38
C VAL A 298 39.15 73.20 -3.58
N LEU A 299 38.28 73.14 -4.56
CA LEU A 299 38.20 73.96 -5.74
C LEU A 299 37.98 75.46 -5.38
N ALA A 300 37.12 75.75 -4.40
CA ALA A 300 36.87 77.12 -3.95
C ALA A 300 38.10 77.75 -3.26
N LEU A 301 38.84 76.97 -2.49
CA LEU A 301 40.02 77.41 -1.78
C LEU A 301 41.28 77.54 -2.70
N ALA A 302 41.32 76.72 -3.76
CA ALA A 302 42.42 76.65 -4.70
C ALA A 302 42.69 78.03 -5.45
N SER A 303 41.65 78.88 -5.51
CA SER A 303 41.79 80.23 -6.08
C SER A 303 42.49 81.22 -5.15
N ALA A 304 42.60 80.88 -3.86
CA ALA A 304 43.07 81.82 -2.83
C ALA A 304 44.32 81.34 -2.08
N MET A 305 44.68 80.08 -2.07
CA MET A 305 45.76 79.50 -1.31
C MET A 305 46.40 78.25 -1.95
N PRO A 306 47.67 77.90 -1.66
CA PRO A 306 48.34 76.72 -2.20
C PRO A 306 47.84 75.46 -1.54
N ALA A 307 48.06 74.26 -2.20
CA ALA A 307 47.56 72.97 -1.80
C ALA A 307 47.89 72.54 -0.36
N GLU A 308 49.08 72.86 0.13
CA GLU A 308 49.52 72.58 1.50
C GLU A 308 48.66 73.30 2.56
N GLN A 309 48.26 74.57 2.28
CA GLN A 309 47.36 75.30 3.18
C GLN A 309 45.92 74.83 3.11
N ILE A 310 45.46 74.39 1.96
CA ILE A 310 44.16 73.77 1.80
C ILE A 310 44.09 72.47 2.60
N ALA A 311 45.12 71.60 2.50
CA ALA A 311 45.25 70.37 3.24
C ALA A 311 45.16 70.59 4.76
N ALA A 312 45.91 71.56 5.27
CA ALA A 312 45.90 71.94 6.68
C ALA A 312 44.57 72.53 7.14
N THR A 313 43.87 73.27 6.29
CA THR A 313 42.55 73.90 6.61
C THR A 313 41.43 72.89 6.64
N LEU A 314 41.44 71.86 5.75
CA LEU A 314 40.41 70.84 5.63
C LEU A 314 40.76 69.59 6.43
N GLY A 315 41.96 69.47 7.00
CA GLY A 315 42.39 68.30 7.79
C GLY A 315 42.58 67.04 6.98
N ILE A 316 42.97 67.15 5.69
CA ILE A 316 43.17 66.03 4.75
C ILE A 316 44.62 66.02 4.27
N ASP A 317 45.03 64.91 3.64
CA ASP A 317 46.40 64.80 3.09
C ASP A 317 46.60 65.69 1.84
N VAL A 318 47.83 66.24 1.66
CA VAL A 318 48.17 67.10 0.50
C VAL A 318 47.98 66.30 -0.81
N GLY A 319 48.35 65.02 -0.86
CA GLY A 319 48.14 64.18 -2.03
C GLY A 319 46.70 64.03 -2.40
N GLU A 320 45.76 63.94 -1.39
CA GLU A 320 44.31 63.90 -1.58
C GLU A 320 43.77 65.20 -2.17
N VAL A 321 44.30 66.37 -1.72
CA VAL A 321 43.99 67.70 -2.33
C VAL A 321 44.44 67.75 -3.80
N GLU A 322 45.65 67.29 -4.12
CA GLU A 322 46.13 67.23 -5.50
C GLU A 322 45.32 66.29 -6.39
N GLN A 323 44.84 65.15 -5.84
CA GLN A 323 44.01 64.23 -6.57
C GLN A 323 42.64 64.86 -6.87
N LEU A 324 41.99 65.47 -5.88
CA LEU A 324 40.69 66.13 -6.03
C LEU A 324 40.74 67.35 -7.00
N LEU A 325 41.92 67.97 -7.19
CA LEU A 325 42.14 69.03 -8.17
C LEU A 325 42.30 68.49 -9.61
N LYS A 326 42.73 67.24 -9.77
CA LYS A 326 42.94 66.58 -11.08
C LYS A 326 41.69 65.90 -11.62
N GLU A 327 40.77 65.46 -10.72
CA GLU A 327 39.48 64.91 -11.08
C GLU A 327 38.53 65.99 -11.62
#